data_e4f3d38295495e0bea65d1238561f375
#
_entry.id   e4f3d38295495e0bea65d1238561f375
#
_cell.length_a   1.000
_cell.length_b   1.000
_cell.length_c   1.000
_cell.angle_alpha   90.00
_cell.angle_beta   90.00
_cell.angle_gamma   90.00
#
_symmetry.space_group_name_H-M   'P 1'
#
loop_
_entity.id
_entity.type
_entity.pdbx_description
1 polymer ?
#
loop_
_entity_poly.entity_id
_entity_poly.type
_entity_poly.pdbx_seq_one_letter_code
_entity_poly.pdbx_strand_id
1 'polypeptide(L)'
;MNRRQFFGLALASVLRADERTQKGLPGLPHFPPKAKRVIYLFQSGGPSQLELFDYKPRLMEFQGKDLPDSVRGGQRLTGMSASQSSFPVVPSKFSFAQRGESGAWVSELLPHTAKIAD
;
A
#
# COMPACT_ATOMS: atom_id res chain seq x y z
N MET A 1 42.12 25.01 -24.04
CA MET A 1 41.51 23.65 -23.90
C MET A 1 41.18 23.14 -25.27
N ASN A 2 41.74 22.00 -25.70
CA ASN A 2 41.66 21.51 -27.09
C ASN A 2 40.33 20.70 -27.23
N ARG A 3 39.67 20.73 -28.44
CA ARG A 3 38.41 20.00 -28.70
C ARG A 3 38.44 18.52 -28.22
N ARG A 4 39.57 17.85 -28.41
CA ARG A 4 39.78 16.46 -27.97
C ARG A 4 39.74 16.30 -26.43
N GLN A 5 40.24 17.28 -25.70
CA GLN A 5 40.18 17.28 -24.21
C GLN A 5 38.78 17.53 -23.72
N PHE A 6 38.00 18.36 -24.42
CA PHE A 6 36.60 18.62 -24.07
C PHE A 6 35.74 17.37 -24.26
N PHE A 7 35.89 16.65 -25.39
CA PHE A 7 35.18 15.38 -25.63
C PHE A 7 35.59 14.28 -24.65
N GLY A 8 36.85 14.20 -24.25
CA GLY A 8 37.33 13.26 -23.25
C GLY A 8 36.73 13.52 -21.87
N LEU A 9 36.62 14.79 -21.45
CA LEU A 9 35.98 15.17 -20.19
C LEU A 9 34.48 14.96 -20.19
N ALA A 10 33.79 15.23 -21.30
CA ALA A 10 32.37 14.99 -21.45
C ALA A 10 32.04 13.48 -21.41
N LEU A 11 32.83 12.66 -22.10
CA LEU A 11 32.68 11.20 -22.09
C LEU A 11 32.96 10.62 -20.70
N ALA A 12 33.99 11.10 -19.99
CA ALA A 12 34.30 10.67 -18.64
C ALA A 12 33.21 11.05 -17.64
N SER A 13 32.51 12.18 -17.85
CA SER A 13 31.38 12.57 -17.00
C SER A 13 30.14 11.71 -17.22
N VAL A 14 29.91 11.26 -18.46
CA VAL A 14 28.81 10.31 -18.79
C VAL A 14 29.11 8.92 -18.23
N LEU A 15 30.34 8.45 -18.33
CA LEU A 15 30.75 7.15 -17.77
C LEU A 15 30.74 7.16 -16.23
N ARG A 16 31.06 8.27 -15.60
CA ARG A 16 30.93 8.43 -14.13
C ARG A 16 29.50 8.63 -13.64
N ALA A 17 28.56 8.96 -14.51
CA ALA A 17 27.16 9.05 -14.15
C ALA A 17 26.58 7.68 -13.76
N ASP A 18 27.14 6.60 -14.29
CA ASP A 18 26.71 5.24 -13.94
C ASP A 18 27.14 4.80 -12.53
N GLU A 19 28.21 5.39 -11.98
CA GLU A 19 28.64 5.14 -10.59
C GLU A 19 27.83 5.96 -9.54
N ARG A 20 27.01 6.94 -9.96
CA ARG A 20 26.22 7.77 -9.07
C ARG A 20 24.88 7.17 -8.65
N THR A 21 24.52 6.01 -9.15
CA THR A 21 23.19 5.44 -8.96
C THR A 21 23.04 4.51 -7.75
N GLN A 22 24.08 4.33 -6.94
CA GLN A 22 23.93 3.58 -5.68
C GLN A 22 23.82 4.48 -4.45
N LYS A 23 22.89 5.43 -4.49
CA LYS A 23 22.42 6.06 -3.25
C LYS A 23 21.25 5.27 -2.68
N GLY A 24 21.48 4.01 -2.39
CA GLY A 24 20.64 3.24 -1.49
C GLY A 24 20.79 3.75 -0.04
N LEU A 25 19.86 3.39 0.81
CA LEU A 25 20.00 3.65 2.24
C LEU A 25 21.28 2.99 2.76
N PRO A 26 22.04 3.65 3.66
CA PRO A 26 23.25 3.08 4.24
C PRO A 26 22.97 1.70 4.83
N GLY A 27 23.80 0.71 4.49
CA GLY A 27 23.63 -0.66 4.96
C GLY A 27 22.71 -1.55 4.12
N LEU A 28 22.15 -1.06 3.03
CA LEU A 28 21.38 -1.87 2.09
C LEU A 28 22.14 -2.12 0.78
N PRO A 29 21.93 -3.29 0.14
CA PRO A 29 21.14 -4.43 0.61
C PRO A 29 21.86 -5.23 1.71
N HIS A 30 21.15 -5.70 2.72
CA HIS A 30 21.72 -6.55 3.79
C HIS A 30 22.19 -7.91 3.27
N PHE A 31 21.67 -8.33 2.12
CA PHE A 31 22.01 -9.58 1.45
C PHE A 31 22.37 -9.32 -0.01
N PRO A 32 23.28 -10.10 -0.61
CA PRO A 32 23.56 -9.98 -2.04
C PRO A 32 22.28 -10.13 -2.87
N PRO A 33 21.95 -9.18 -3.76
CA PRO A 33 20.75 -9.25 -4.57
C PRO A 33 20.85 -10.42 -5.56
N LYS A 34 19.83 -11.29 -5.56
CA LYS A 34 19.73 -12.43 -6.49
C LYS A 34 18.66 -12.21 -7.55
N ALA A 35 17.73 -11.29 -7.31
CA ALA A 35 16.65 -10.99 -8.24
C ALA A 35 17.20 -10.30 -9.50
N LYS A 36 16.88 -10.86 -10.66
CA LYS A 36 17.24 -10.28 -11.97
C LYS A 36 16.12 -9.39 -12.54
N ARG A 37 14.91 -9.55 -12.05
CA ARG A 37 13.72 -8.81 -12.50
C ARG A 37 12.83 -8.55 -11.31
N VAL A 38 12.19 -7.38 -11.29
CA VAL A 38 11.19 -7.01 -10.28
C VAL A 38 9.90 -6.65 -11.02
N ILE A 39 8.79 -7.20 -10.54
CA ILE A 39 7.46 -6.84 -11.02
C ILE A 39 6.78 -6.10 -9.89
N TYR A 40 6.41 -4.85 -10.13
CA TYR A 40 5.66 -4.03 -9.19
C TYR A 40 4.18 -4.06 -9.56
N LEU A 41 3.38 -4.73 -8.73
CA LEU A 41 1.92 -4.80 -8.90
C LEU A 41 1.28 -3.66 -8.10
N PHE A 42 1.01 -2.57 -8.79
CA PHE A 42 0.39 -1.39 -8.19
C PHE A 42 -1.13 -1.45 -8.30
N GLN A 43 -1.82 -1.29 -7.19
CA GLN A 43 -3.27 -1.18 -7.13
C GLN A 43 -3.65 0.28 -6.86
N SER A 44 -4.21 0.94 -7.88
CA SER A 44 -4.68 2.32 -7.77
C SER A 44 -5.86 2.43 -6.81
N GLY A 45 -5.85 3.46 -5.95
CA GLY A 45 -6.90 3.69 -4.98
C GLY A 45 -6.82 2.87 -3.69
N GLY A 46 -5.95 1.86 -3.67
CA GLY A 46 -5.79 0.94 -2.54
C GLY A 46 -6.98 -0.03 -2.34
N PRO A 47 -6.73 -1.24 -1.90
CA PRO A 47 -7.78 -2.18 -1.52
C PRO A 47 -8.44 -1.75 -0.20
N SER A 48 -9.73 -2.09 -0.04
CA SER A 48 -10.46 -1.81 1.20
C SER A 48 -9.91 -2.65 2.36
N GLN A 49 -9.27 -2.02 3.33
CA GLN A 49 -8.76 -2.71 4.51
C GLN A 49 -9.86 -3.43 5.30
N LEU A 50 -11.07 -2.82 5.37
CA LEU A 50 -12.22 -3.36 6.08
C LEU A 50 -12.75 -4.66 5.47
N GLU A 51 -12.52 -4.86 4.17
CA GLU A 51 -12.92 -6.05 3.45
C GLU A 51 -11.84 -7.15 3.45
N LEU A 52 -10.59 -6.81 3.81
CA LEU A 52 -9.44 -7.71 3.65
C LEU A 52 -8.78 -8.15 4.96
N PHE A 53 -8.53 -7.21 5.89
CA PHE A 53 -7.73 -7.49 7.08
C PHE A 53 -8.31 -6.95 8.39
N ASP A 54 -9.20 -5.97 8.33
CA ASP A 54 -9.71 -5.26 9.51
C ASP A 54 -11.08 -5.79 9.88
N TYR A 55 -11.11 -6.96 10.53
CA TYR A 55 -12.34 -7.62 10.94
C TYR A 55 -13.06 -6.86 12.06
N LYS A 56 -14.24 -6.32 11.76
CA LYS A 56 -15.08 -5.54 12.68
C LYS A 56 -16.50 -6.12 12.79
N PRO A 57 -16.69 -7.25 13.50
CA PRO A 57 -17.98 -7.94 13.57
C PRO A 57 -19.10 -7.06 14.15
N ARG A 58 -18.78 -6.14 15.06
CA ARG A 58 -19.76 -5.23 15.65
C ARG A 58 -20.42 -4.26 14.67
N LEU A 59 -19.83 -4.05 13.49
CA LEU A 59 -20.47 -3.21 12.47
C LEU A 59 -21.80 -3.77 11.99
N MET A 60 -22.02 -5.08 12.14
CA MET A 60 -23.32 -5.71 11.82
C MET A 60 -24.47 -5.15 12.66
N GLU A 61 -24.21 -4.80 13.94
CA GLU A 61 -25.21 -4.23 14.87
C GLU A 61 -25.64 -2.82 14.45
N PHE A 62 -24.80 -2.14 13.67
CA PHE A 62 -25.00 -0.77 13.20
C PHE A 62 -25.38 -0.69 11.72
N GLN A 63 -25.56 -1.82 11.06
CA GLN A 63 -25.89 -1.85 9.63
C GLN A 63 -27.10 -0.97 9.31
N GLY A 64 -26.93 -0.06 8.36
CA GLY A 64 -27.97 0.85 7.89
C GLY A 64 -28.28 2.02 8.85
N LYS A 65 -27.70 2.04 10.07
CA LYS A 65 -27.79 3.21 10.95
C LYS A 65 -26.83 4.29 10.47
N ASP A 66 -27.21 5.53 10.66
CA ASP A 66 -26.33 6.64 10.29
C ASP A 66 -25.10 6.71 11.20
N LEU A 67 -23.98 7.15 10.64
CA LEU A 67 -22.72 7.28 11.38
C LEU A 67 -22.88 8.31 12.51
N PRO A 68 -22.58 7.94 13.77
CA PRO A 68 -22.72 8.86 14.90
C PRO A 68 -21.82 10.10 14.75
N ASP A 69 -22.30 11.25 15.18
CA ASP A 69 -21.54 12.50 15.15
C ASP A 69 -20.22 12.40 15.92
N SER A 70 -20.16 11.59 16.97
CA SER A 70 -18.92 11.32 17.72
C SER A 70 -17.82 10.68 16.88
N VAL A 71 -18.18 9.93 15.84
CA VAL A 71 -17.24 9.32 14.90
C VAL A 71 -16.99 10.22 13.70
N ARG A 72 -18.05 10.87 13.22
CA ARG A 72 -17.98 11.80 12.10
C ARG A 72 -17.21 13.08 12.43
N GLY A 73 -17.42 13.65 13.62
CA GLY A 73 -16.59 14.63 14.30
C GLY A 73 -16.09 15.81 13.48
N GLY A 74 -16.92 16.44 12.63
CA GLY A 74 -16.52 17.59 11.83
C GLY A 74 -15.52 17.29 10.71
N GLN A 75 -15.31 16.02 10.35
CA GLN A 75 -14.47 15.65 9.21
C GLN A 75 -14.99 16.29 7.92
N ARG A 76 -14.07 16.86 7.16
CA ARG A 76 -14.39 17.42 5.83
C ARG A 76 -14.85 16.30 4.90
N LEU A 77 -16.04 16.44 4.36
CA LEU A 77 -16.55 15.53 3.35
C LEU A 77 -15.75 15.67 2.05
N THR A 78 -15.51 14.54 1.39
CA THR A 78 -14.92 14.50 0.06
C THR A 78 -15.92 15.01 -0.98
N GLY A 79 -15.45 15.45 -2.16
CA GLY A 79 -16.34 15.93 -3.22
C GLY A 79 -17.43 14.93 -3.62
N MET A 80 -17.16 13.62 -3.54
CA MET A 80 -18.14 12.58 -3.87
C MET A 80 -19.24 12.42 -2.81
N SER A 81 -18.96 12.72 -1.55
CA SER A 81 -19.88 12.56 -0.43
C SER A 81 -20.48 13.88 0.08
N ALA A 82 -20.05 15.03 -0.49
CA ALA A 82 -20.45 16.35 -0.01
C ALA A 82 -21.96 16.61 -0.10
N SER A 83 -22.64 15.98 -1.06
CA SER A 83 -24.10 16.11 -1.27
C SER A 83 -24.93 15.08 -0.50
N GLN A 84 -24.30 14.14 0.22
CA GLN A 84 -25.02 13.13 0.99
C GLN A 84 -25.55 13.70 2.30
N SER A 85 -26.81 13.44 2.58
CA SER A 85 -27.47 13.84 3.84
C SER A 85 -27.32 12.76 4.94
N SER A 86 -26.94 11.53 4.56
CA SER A 86 -26.86 10.39 5.45
C SER A 86 -25.62 9.55 5.11
N PHE A 87 -25.02 8.95 6.13
CA PHE A 87 -23.81 8.14 6.03
C PHE A 87 -24.04 6.77 6.72
N PRO A 88 -24.84 5.89 6.07
CA PRO A 88 -25.18 4.61 6.67
C PRO A 88 -23.94 3.73 6.84
N VAL A 89 -23.84 3.08 8.00
CA VAL A 89 -22.80 2.09 8.28
C VAL A 89 -23.05 0.83 7.46
N VAL A 90 -22.02 0.36 6.79
CA VAL A 90 -22.05 -0.87 5.99
C VAL A 90 -20.97 -1.81 6.49
N PRO A 91 -21.32 -2.97 7.07
CA PRO A 91 -20.36 -4.00 7.47
C PRO A 91 -19.83 -4.75 6.24
N SER A 92 -18.70 -5.45 6.42
CA SER A 92 -18.19 -6.37 5.41
C SER A 92 -19.18 -7.51 5.16
N LYS A 93 -19.33 -7.90 3.89
CA LYS A 93 -20.13 -9.05 3.46
C LYS A 93 -19.34 -10.35 3.46
N PHE A 94 -18.03 -10.26 3.61
CA PHE A 94 -17.12 -11.39 3.51
C PHE A 94 -16.81 -11.99 4.87
N SER A 95 -16.54 -13.29 4.88
CA SER A 95 -16.12 -14.00 6.07
C SER A 95 -14.63 -13.78 6.34
N PHE A 96 -14.27 -13.83 7.63
CA PHE A 96 -12.89 -13.70 8.10
C PHE A 96 -12.52 -14.90 8.94
N ALA A 97 -11.24 -15.29 8.87
CA ALA A 97 -10.67 -16.31 9.73
C ALA A 97 -9.28 -15.90 10.19
N GLN A 98 -8.91 -16.33 11.39
CA GLN A 98 -7.54 -16.18 11.87
C GLN A 98 -6.61 -17.11 11.09
N ARG A 99 -5.45 -16.60 10.69
CA ARG A 99 -4.45 -17.31 9.89
C ARG A 99 -3.06 -17.12 10.49
N GLY A 100 -2.23 -18.13 10.25
CA GLY A 100 -0.87 -18.15 10.74
C GLY A 100 -0.74 -18.31 12.26
N GLU A 101 0.48 -18.38 12.74
CA GLU A 101 0.79 -18.45 14.18
C GLU A 101 0.48 -17.12 14.88
N SER A 102 0.59 -16.01 14.17
CA SER A 102 0.25 -14.68 14.64
C SER A 102 -1.25 -14.48 14.88
N GLY A 103 -2.11 -15.34 14.33
CA GLY A 103 -3.56 -15.22 14.41
C GLY A 103 -4.13 -14.02 13.67
N ALA A 104 -3.49 -13.56 12.60
CA ALA A 104 -3.95 -12.43 11.81
C ALA A 104 -5.32 -12.70 11.16
N TRP A 105 -6.24 -11.73 11.25
CA TRP A 105 -7.52 -11.82 10.57
C TRP A 105 -7.34 -11.58 9.07
N VAL A 106 -7.77 -12.54 8.28
CA VAL A 106 -7.71 -12.47 6.81
C VAL A 106 -9.06 -12.85 6.23
N SER A 107 -9.52 -12.05 5.29
CA SER A 107 -10.76 -12.27 4.55
C SER A 107 -10.67 -13.45 3.58
N GLU A 108 -11.81 -14.09 3.31
CA GLU A 108 -11.94 -15.10 2.27
C GLU A 108 -11.57 -14.62 0.86
N LEU A 109 -11.55 -13.32 0.63
CA LEU A 109 -11.09 -12.72 -0.63
C LEU A 109 -9.60 -12.95 -0.91
N LEU A 110 -8.81 -13.29 0.11
CA LEU A 110 -7.37 -13.46 0.02
C LEU A 110 -6.91 -14.90 0.33
N PRO A 111 -7.41 -15.92 -0.42
CA PRO A 111 -7.16 -17.33 -0.09
C PRO A 111 -5.69 -17.73 -0.22
N HIS A 112 -4.94 -17.04 -1.08
CA HIS A 112 -3.51 -17.31 -1.27
C HIS A 112 -2.67 -16.59 -0.21
N THR A 113 -2.97 -15.35 0.12
CA THR A 113 -2.32 -14.60 1.21
C THR A 113 -2.55 -15.29 2.56
N ALA A 114 -3.75 -15.84 2.78
CA ALA A 114 -4.08 -16.60 3.98
C ALA A 114 -3.19 -17.83 4.22
N LYS A 115 -2.56 -18.39 3.17
CA LYS A 115 -1.65 -19.54 3.26
C LYS A 115 -0.22 -19.17 3.63
N ILE A 116 0.13 -17.91 3.53
CA ILE A 116 1.49 -17.37 3.78
C ILE A 116 1.44 -16.25 4.83
N ALA A 117 0.49 -16.35 5.77
CA ALA A 117 0.22 -15.29 6.75
C ALA A 117 1.27 -15.17 7.88
N ASP A 118 2.32 -16.00 7.88
CA ASP A 118 3.47 -15.94 8.80
C ASP A 118 4.75 -15.59 8.08
#